data_72d796741a5628e478f6634ea69abd45
#
_entry.id   72d796741a5628e478f6634ea69abd45
#
_cell.length_a   1.000
_cell.length_b   1.000
_cell.length_c   1.000
_cell.angle_alpha   90.00
_cell.angle_beta   90.00
_cell.angle_gamma   90.00
#
_symmetry.space_group_name_H-M   'P 1'
#
loop_
_entity.id
_entity.type
_entity.pdbx_description
1 polymer ?
#
loop_
_entity_poly.entity_id
_entity_poly.type
_entity_poly.pdbx_seq_one_letter_code
_entity_poly.pdbx_strand_id
1 'polypeptide(L)'
;MKIVMLTIVVSLAAGCAPLHPSGCHKTTALGNCGSGRWEDQDAWGAQARAIRAAINAKLDEPQRWQGKKCRLHIEFAQDGTAFNISTSNGNKTYCEAIKSAAQKAKFPAFNNAEVYRDFQKSGFDMRG
;
A
#
# COMPACT_ATOMS: atom_id res chain seq x y z
N MET A 1 -49.62 -7.11 -42.53
CA MET A 1 -49.00 -7.59 -41.29
C MET A 1 -47.60 -7.02 -41.20
N LYS A 2 -47.41 -6.06 -40.34
CA LYS A 2 -46.08 -5.53 -40.06
C LYS A 2 -45.58 -6.19 -38.81
N ILE A 3 -44.58 -7.03 -38.95
CA ILE A 3 -43.87 -7.62 -37.81
C ILE A 3 -42.88 -6.56 -37.36
N VAL A 4 -43.18 -5.94 -36.22
CA VAL A 4 -42.24 -5.06 -35.54
C VAL A 4 -41.27 -5.97 -34.80
N MET A 5 -40.10 -6.15 -35.37
CA MET A 5 -38.98 -6.77 -34.61
C MET A 5 -38.52 -5.77 -33.60
N LEU A 6 -38.87 -6.03 -32.36
CA LEU A 6 -38.33 -5.34 -31.21
C LEU A 6 -36.94 -5.90 -30.95
N THR A 7 -35.90 -5.22 -31.45
CA THR A 7 -34.53 -5.52 -31.09
C THR A 7 -34.31 -5.04 -29.68
N ILE A 8 -34.32 -5.96 -28.75
CA ILE A 8 -33.87 -5.70 -27.39
C ILE A 8 -32.35 -5.60 -27.45
N VAL A 9 -31.86 -4.37 -27.44
CA VAL A 9 -30.43 -4.11 -27.22
C VAL A 9 -30.18 -4.37 -25.74
N VAL A 10 -29.73 -5.56 -25.43
CA VAL A 10 -29.14 -5.84 -24.11
C VAL A 10 -27.81 -5.15 -24.09
N SER A 11 -27.76 -3.93 -23.57
CA SER A 11 -26.49 -3.30 -23.21
C SER A 11 -25.91 -4.07 -22.03
N LEU A 12 -25.04 -4.98 -22.34
CA LEU A 12 -24.13 -5.54 -21.36
C LEU A 12 -23.21 -4.39 -20.91
N ALA A 13 -23.60 -3.72 -19.84
CA ALA A 13 -22.68 -2.89 -19.11
C ALA A 13 -21.63 -3.84 -18.52
N ALA A 14 -20.54 -4.04 -19.24
CA ALA A 14 -19.34 -4.65 -18.66
C ALA A 14 -18.78 -3.61 -17.69
N GLY A 15 -19.37 -3.55 -16.49
CA GLY A 15 -18.79 -2.82 -15.39
C GLY A 15 -17.47 -3.50 -15.07
N CYS A 16 -16.36 -2.77 -15.18
CA CYS A 16 -15.14 -3.20 -14.53
C CYS A 16 -15.48 -3.32 -13.04
N ALA A 17 -15.69 -4.55 -12.57
CA ALA A 17 -15.83 -4.78 -11.16
C ALA A 17 -14.54 -4.29 -10.48
N PRO A 18 -14.62 -3.43 -9.45
CA PRO A 18 -13.42 -3.06 -8.71
C PRO A 18 -12.77 -4.33 -8.18
N LEU A 19 -11.44 -4.40 -8.22
CA LEU A 19 -10.66 -5.54 -7.77
C LEU A 19 -10.82 -5.81 -6.26
N HIS A 20 -11.44 -4.89 -5.55
CA HIS A 20 -11.71 -4.97 -4.12
C HIS A 20 -13.08 -4.37 -3.79
N PRO A 21 -13.72 -4.76 -2.69
CA PRO A 21 -14.98 -4.17 -2.24
C PRO A 21 -14.85 -2.66 -2.00
N SER A 22 -15.96 -1.93 -2.19
CA SER A 22 -16.01 -0.51 -1.90
C SER A 22 -15.52 -0.20 -0.48
N GLY A 23 -14.62 0.78 -0.34
CA GLY A 23 -14.03 1.16 0.95
C GLY A 23 -12.86 0.28 1.42
N CYS A 24 -12.49 -0.74 0.64
CA CYS A 24 -11.35 -1.58 0.95
C CYS A 24 -10.14 -1.19 0.11
N HIS A 25 -9.07 -0.73 0.77
CA HIS A 25 -7.84 -0.28 0.11
C HIS A 25 -6.66 -1.25 0.34
N LYS A 26 -6.90 -2.30 1.09
CA LYS A 26 -5.93 -3.32 1.47
C LYS A 26 -6.56 -4.68 1.35
N THR A 27 -6.06 -5.52 0.44
CA THR A 27 -6.61 -6.85 0.22
C THR A 27 -5.53 -7.92 0.26
N THR A 28 -5.92 -9.13 0.67
CA THR A 28 -5.12 -10.34 0.51
C THR A 28 -5.30 -10.91 -0.89
N ALA A 29 -4.46 -11.89 -1.26
CA ALA A 29 -4.62 -12.65 -2.51
C ALA A 29 -5.98 -13.35 -2.63
N LEU A 30 -6.65 -13.61 -1.50
CA LEU A 30 -7.98 -14.21 -1.45
C LEU A 30 -9.12 -13.17 -1.48
N GLY A 31 -8.79 -11.89 -1.59
CA GLY A 31 -9.77 -10.81 -1.65
C GLY A 31 -10.33 -10.35 -0.31
N ASN A 32 -9.74 -10.75 0.82
CA ASN A 32 -10.15 -10.29 2.14
C ASN A 32 -9.75 -8.84 2.38
N CYS A 33 -10.70 -8.02 2.82
CA CYS A 33 -10.49 -6.61 3.09
C CYS A 33 -9.78 -6.36 4.43
N GLY A 34 -9.01 -5.29 4.49
CA GLY A 34 -8.38 -4.80 5.73
C GLY A 34 -7.04 -5.44 6.08
N SER A 35 -6.60 -6.44 5.32
CA SER A 35 -5.31 -7.10 5.49
C SER A 35 -4.62 -7.31 4.15
N GLY A 36 -3.34 -7.63 4.14
CA GLY A 36 -2.57 -7.83 2.92
C GLY A 36 -1.93 -6.55 2.40
N ARG A 37 -1.89 -6.38 1.09
CA ARG A 37 -1.22 -5.27 0.43
C ARG A 37 -2.19 -4.16 0.07
N TRP A 38 -1.70 -2.92 0.08
CA TRP A 38 -2.42 -1.77 -0.43
C TRP A 38 -2.60 -1.89 -1.96
N GLU A 39 -3.77 -1.51 -2.44
CA GLU A 39 -4.05 -1.51 -3.88
C GLU A 39 -3.19 -0.47 -4.60
N ASP A 40 -2.58 -0.88 -5.70
CA ASP A 40 -1.58 -0.06 -6.39
C ASP A 40 -2.17 1.06 -7.25
N GLN A 41 -3.46 1.03 -7.55
CA GLN A 41 -4.07 1.92 -8.53
C GLN A 41 -4.87 3.08 -7.94
N ASP A 42 -4.93 3.19 -6.62
CA ASP A 42 -5.60 4.27 -5.92
C ASP A 42 -4.62 5.15 -5.14
N ALA A 43 -5.15 6.16 -4.46
CA ALA A 43 -4.33 7.09 -3.67
C ALA A 43 -3.61 6.37 -2.51
N TRP A 44 -4.20 5.33 -1.94
CA TRP A 44 -3.59 4.51 -0.89
C TRP A 44 -2.39 3.73 -1.40
N GLY A 45 -2.54 3.05 -2.55
CA GLY A 45 -1.43 2.33 -3.17
C GLY A 45 -0.29 3.25 -3.59
N ALA A 46 -0.61 4.42 -4.16
CA ALA A 46 0.38 5.43 -4.51
C ALA A 46 1.15 5.93 -3.29
N GLN A 47 0.47 6.18 -2.18
CA GLN A 47 1.11 6.60 -0.94
C GLN A 47 2.00 5.49 -0.37
N ALA A 48 1.55 4.24 -0.38
CA ALA A 48 2.33 3.09 0.08
C ALA A 48 3.62 2.90 -0.73
N ARG A 49 3.54 3.04 -2.06
CA ARG A 49 4.72 2.96 -2.93
C ARG A 49 5.70 4.09 -2.65
N ALA A 50 5.21 5.31 -2.46
CA ALA A 50 6.04 6.46 -2.15
C ALA A 50 6.78 6.29 -0.81
N ILE A 51 6.11 5.75 0.19
CA ILE A 51 6.71 5.45 1.50
C ILE A 51 7.79 4.38 1.37
N ARG A 52 7.51 3.28 0.67
CA ARG A 52 8.52 2.22 0.42
C ARG A 52 9.72 2.75 -0.36
N ALA A 53 9.47 3.55 -1.39
CA ALA A 53 10.54 4.15 -2.19
C ALA A 53 11.42 5.08 -1.36
N ALA A 54 10.84 5.87 -0.47
CA ALA A 54 11.58 6.75 0.43
C ALA A 54 12.50 5.97 1.38
N ILE A 55 12.03 4.85 1.91
CA ILE A 55 12.83 3.96 2.77
C ILE A 55 13.96 3.31 1.96
N ASN A 56 13.62 2.73 0.80
CA ASN A 56 14.61 2.05 -0.04
C ASN A 56 15.70 3.00 -0.55
N ALA A 57 15.37 4.28 -0.76
CA ALA A 57 16.35 5.30 -1.15
C ALA A 57 17.43 5.55 -0.07
N LYS A 58 17.14 5.23 1.17
CA LYS A 58 18.07 5.37 2.31
C LYS A 58 18.66 4.04 2.77
N LEU A 59 18.30 2.94 2.13
CA LEU A 59 18.81 1.62 2.45
C LEU A 59 20.17 1.42 1.77
N ASP A 60 21.20 1.19 2.58
CA ASP A 60 22.54 0.89 2.08
C ASP A 60 22.60 -0.54 1.52
N GLU A 61 23.31 -0.70 0.41
CA GLU A 61 23.56 -1.99 -0.23
C GLU A 61 22.28 -2.85 -0.42
N PRO A 62 21.28 -2.38 -1.20
CA PRO A 62 20.02 -3.09 -1.31
C PRO A 62 20.14 -4.53 -1.80
N GLN A 63 21.16 -4.86 -2.59
CA GLN A 63 21.41 -6.22 -3.10
C GLN A 63 21.72 -7.23 -1.98
N ARG A 64 22.25 -6.76 -0.88
CA ARG A 64 22.61 -7.58 0.29
C ARG A 64 21.38 -8.25 0.93
N TRP A 65 20.23 -7.66 0.74
CA TRP A 65 19.00 -8.03 1.43
C TRP A 65 18.06 -8.91 0.61
N GLN A 66 18.49 -9.42 -0.54
CA GLN A 66 17.67 -10.29 -1.37
C GLN A 66 17.14 -11.49 -0.57
N GLY A 67 15.85 -11.74 -0.68
CA GLY A 67 15.17 -12.81 0.03
C GLY A 67 14.88 -12.55 1.50
N LYS A 68 15.34 -11.41 2.05
CA LYS A 68 15.07 -11.03 3.43
C LYS A 68 13.73 -10.32 3.55
N LYS A 69 13.09 -10.46 4.70
CA LYS A 69 11.78 -9.87 5.01
C LYS A 69 11.84 -9.16 6.35
N CYS A 70 11.06 -8.10 6.49
CA CYS A 70 10.86 -7.40 7.76
C CYS A 70 9.49 -6.74 7.79
N ARG A 71 8.80 -6.84 8.90
CA ARG A 71 7.57 -6.09 9.18
C ARG A 71 7.94 -4.78 9.83
N LEU A 72 7.61 -3.67 9.17
CA LEU A 72 7.87 -2.32 9.65
C LEU A 72 6.58 -1.70 10.15
N HIS A 73 6.62 -1.08 11.32
CA HIS A 73 5.51 -0.31 11.91
C HIS A 73 5.92 1.14 12.01
N ILE A 74 5.11 2.04 11.46
CA ILE A 74 5.37 3.49 11.47
C ILE A 74 4.10 4.23 11.90
N GLU A 75 4.28 5.25 12.73
CA GLU A 75 3.28 6.27 13.01
C GLU A 75 3.71 7.57 12.32
N PHE A 76 2.78 8.16 11.56
CA PHE A 76 3.02 9.38 10.80
C PHE A 76 2.23 10.56 11.34
N ALA A 77 2.83 11.76 11.28
CA ALA A 77 2.10 13.02 11.27
C ALA A 77 1.60 13.33 9.85
N GLN A 78 0.65 14.23 9.72
CA GLN A 78 0.05 14.58 8.43
C GLN A 78 1.06 15.16 7.43
N ASP A 79 2.09 15.84 7.91
CA ASP A 79 3.16 16.39 7.07
C ASP A 79 4.17 15.34 6.54
N GLY A 80 3.97 14.07 6.89
CA GLY A 80 4.87 12.98 6.51
C GLY A 80 5.94 12.66 7.55
N THR A 81 6.03 13.39 8.64
CA THR A 81 6.99 13.09 9.71
C THR A 81 6.68 11.75 10.36
N ALA A 82 7.63 10.83 10.35
CA ALA A 82 7.56 9.57 11.08
C ALA A 82 8.10 9.77 12.49
N PHE A 83 7.30 9.45 13.51
CA PHE A 83 7.69 9.70 14.90
C PHE A 83 7.77 8.45 15.78
N ASN A 84 7.27 7.34 15.32
CA ASN A 84 7.38 6.07 16.04
C ASN A 84 7.62 4.95 15.03
N ILE A 85 8.84 4.41 15.03
CA ILE A 85 9.28 3.42 14.06
C ILE A 85 9.73 2.18 14.83
N SER A 86 9.13 1.04 14.52
CA SER A 86 9.51 -0.25 15.09
C SER A 86 9.45 -1.35 14.04
N THR A 87 10.08 -2.46 14.32
CA THR A 87 10.11 -3.63 13.43
C THR A 87 9.77 -4.91 14.18
N SER A 88 9.24 -5.89 13.46
CA SER A 88 8.92 -7.21 13.98
C SER A 88 8.95 -8.27 12.87
N ASN A 89 8.92 -9.53 13.23
CA ASN A 89 8.69 -10.67 12.33
C ASN A 89 9.53 -10.67 11.05
N GLY A 90 10.85 -10.73 11.20
CA GLY A 90 11.72 -10.79 10.04
C GLY A 90 13.17 -11.09 10.39
N ASN A 91 14.02 -10.95 9.39
CA ASN A 91 15.47 -11.05 9.59
C ASN A 91 15.96 -9.89 10.45
N LYS A 92 16.61 -10.19 11.56
CA LYS A 92 17.04 -9.17 12.53
C LYS A 92 17.91 -8.08 11.92
N THR A 93 18.92 -8.46 11.14
CA THR A 93 19.86 -7.53 10.52
C THR A 93 19.16 -6.67 9.47
N TYR A 94 18.30 -7.27 8.66
CA TYR A 94 17.49 -6.53 7.69
C TYR A 94 16.51 -5.57 8.38
N CYS A 95 15.86 -6.00 9.45
CA CYS A 95 14.97 -5.13 10.22
C CYS A 95 15.71 -3.93 10.82
N GLU A 96 16.94 -4.11 11.31
CA GLU A 96 17.77 -3.00 11.80
C GLU A 96 18.12 -2.02 10.67
N ALA A 97 18.46 -2.54 9.49
CA ALA A 97 18.75 -1.72 8.31
C ALA A 97 17.52 -0.95 7.84
N ILE A 98 16.36 -1.59 7.78
CA ILE A 98 15.08 -0.96 7.41
C ILE A 98 14.69 0.11 8.41
N LYS A 99 14.81 -0.15 9.70
CA LYS A 99 14.52 0.84 10.74
C LYS A 99 15.41 2.07 10.61
N SER A 100 16.70 1.87 10.42
CA SER A 100 17.65 2.97 10.20
C SER A 100 17.34 3.77 8.94
N ALA A 101 17.02 3.09 7.84
CA ALA A 101 16.61 3.73 6.59
C ALA A 101 15.33 4.56 6.76
N ALA A 102 14.34 4.00 7.46
CA ALA A 102 13.08 4.71 7.73
C ALA A 102 13.29 5.95 8.60
N GLN A 103 14.19 5.92 9.55
CA GLN A 103 14.55 7.09 10.38
C GLN A 103 15.19 8.22 9.58
N LYS A 104 15.88 7.91 8.49
CA LYS A 104 16.53 8.88 7.60
C LYS A 104 15.68 9.30 6.43
N ALA A 105 14.62 8.55 6.12
CA ALA A 105 13.78 8.79 4.97
C ALA A 105 12.98 10.08 5.10
N LYS A 106 12.75 10.74 3.96
CA LYS A 106 11.83 11.86 3.86
C LYS A 106 10.55 11.36 3.21
N PHE A 107 9.48 11.33 3.97
CA PHE A 107 8.20 10.87 3.49
C PHE A 107 7.37 12.02 2.94
N PRO A 108 6.59 11.80 1.86
CA PRO A 108 5.69 12.83 1.35
C PRO A 108 4.58 13.12 2.34
N ALA A 109 4.14 14.38 2.36
CA ALA A 109 2.98 14.78 3.14
C ALA A 109 1.71 14.06 2.65
N PHE A 110 0.76 13.90 3.55
CA PHE A 110 -0.54 13.32 3.23
C PHE A 110 -1.49 14.45 2.80
N ASN A 111 -1.79 14.49 1.50
CA ASN A 111 -2.67 15.52 0.93
C ASN A 111 -4.16 15.16 0.99
N ASN A 112 -4.46 13.94 1.42
CA ASN A 112 -5.82 13.43 1.53
C ASN A 112 -6.05 12.95 2.96
N ALA A 113 -7.06 13.52 3.62
CA ALA A 113 -7.36 13.21 5.03
C ALA A 113 -7.76 11.75 5.25
N GLU A 114 -8.43 11.13 4.28
CA GLU A 114 -8.84 9.71 4.38
C GLU A 114 -7.63 8.78 4.27
N VAL A 115 -6.71 9.08 3.35
CA VAL A 115 -5.45 8.34 3.22
C VAL A 115 -4.63 8.48 4.51
N TYR A 116 -4.50 9.70 5.02
CA TYR A 116 -3.79 9.96 6.27
C TYR A 116 -4.37 9.17 7.44
N ARG A 117 -5.68 9.15 7.58
CA ARG A 117 -6.34 8.41 8.65
C ARG A 117 -5.92 6.93 8.66
N ASP A 118 -5.83 6.32 7.49
CA ASP A 118 -5.47 4.90 7.37
C ASP A 118 -3.97 4.64 7.54
N PHE A 119 -3.14 5.64 7.26
CA PHE A 119 -1.68 5.53 7.40
C PHE A 119 -1.13 6.03 8.73
N GLN A 120 -1.91 6.70 9.57
CA GLN A 120 -1.44 7.22 10.86
C GLN A 120 -0.66 6.21 11.68
N LYS A 121 -1.17 4.98 11.74
CA LYS A 121 -0.51 3.82 12.33
C LYS A 121 -0.53 2.72 11.31
N SER A 122 0.57 2.51 10.63
CA SER A 122 0.62 1.57 9.52
C SER A 122 1.74 0.57 9.65
N GLY A 123 1.52 -0.60 9.07
CA GLY A 123 2.51 -1.65 8.95
C GLY A 123 2.82 -1.93 7.49
N PHE A 124 4.09 -2.17 7.21
CA PHE A 124 4.57 -2.48 5.87
C PHE A 124 5.38 -3.77 5.88
N ASP A 125 5.08 -4.66 4.95
CA ASP A 125 5.92 -5.81 4.69
C ASP A 125 7.05 -5.40 3.76
N MET A 126 8.26 -5.23 4.31
CA MET A 126 9.43 -4.89 3.53
C MET A 126 10.14 -6.16 3.08
N ARG A 127 10.60 -6.14 1.83
CA ARG A 127 11.32 -7.27 1.23
C ARG A 127 12.52 -6.75 0.45
N GLY A 128 13.60 -7.44 0.65
CA GLY A 128 14.80 -7.21 -0.16
C GLY A 128 14.75 -7.86 -1.54
#